data_060fcacc799cf2b2a668bee7adc36f86
#
_entry.id   060fcacc799cf2b2a668bee7adc36f86
#
_cell.length_a   1.000
_cell.length_b   1.000
_cell.length_c   1.000
_cell.angle_alpha   90.00
_cell.angle_beta   90.00
_cell.angle_gamma   90.00
#
_symmetry.space_group_name_H-M   'P 1'
#
loop_
_entity.id
_entity.type
_entity.pdbx_description
1 polymer ?
#
loop_
_entity_poly.entity_id
_entity_poly.type
_entity_poly.pdbx_seq_one_letter_code
_entity_poly.pdbx_strand_id
1 'polypeptide(L)' 'MDTIVYTVRAINGDYADLVTDGGREHSITMFLLPEGTTVGSRLKLENFQWELV' A
#
# COMPACT_ATOMS: atom_id res chain seq x y z
N MET A 1 -15.29 -4.02 11.49
CA MET A 1 -14.38 -3.01 10.97
C MET A 1 -13.40 -3.64 10.03
N ASP A 2 -13.31 -3.06 8.87
CA ASP A 2 -12.57 -3.71 7.80
C ASP A 2 -11.24 -3.04 7.59
N THR A 3 -10.20 -3.69 8.07
CA THR A 3 -8.83 -3.27 7.79
C THR A 3 -8.33 -4.09 6.62
N ILE A 4 -7.89 -3.42 5.58
CA ILE A 4 -7.35 -4.09 4.41
C ILE A 4 -5.83 -3.94 4.45
N VAL A 5 -5.13 -5.06 4.31
CA VAL A 5 -3.67 -5.06 4.31
C VAL A 5 -3.19 -5.26 2.88
N TYR A 6 -2.24 -4.43 2.48
CA TYR A 6 -1.64 -4.45 1.16
C TYR A 6 -0.15 -4.70 1.27
N THR A 7 0.42 -5.32 0.24
CA THR A 7 1.87 -5.45 0.10
C THR A 7 2.30 -4.63 -1.10
N VAL A 8 3.37 -3.87 -0.96
CA VAL A 8 3.92 -3.12 -2.07
C VAL A 8 4.68 -4.08 -2.97
N ARG A 9 4.17 -4.27 -4.18
CA ARG A 9 4.76 -5.19 -5.14
C ARG A 9 5.82 -4.51 -6.00
N ALA A 10 5.59 -3.27 -6.36
CA ALA A 10 6.52 -2.52 -7.20
C ALA A 10 6.32 -1.03 -6.99
N ILE A 11 7.36 -0.26 -7.28
CA ILE A 11 7.27 1.19 -7.25
C ILE A 11 7.79 1.69 -8.59
N ASN A 12 6.97 2.47 -9.28
CA ASN A 12 7.30 3.02 -10.59
C ASN A 12 7.12 4.54 -10.53
N GLY A 13 8.24 5.27 -10.45
CA GLY A 13 8.17 6.71 -10.33
C GLY A 13 7.42 7.13 -9.09
N ASP A 14 6.34 7.87 -9.27
CA ASP A 14 5.53 8.39 -8.16
C ASP A 14 4.39 7.45 -7.77
N TYR A 15 4.32 6.25 -8.35
CA TYR A 15 3.23 5.31 -8.10
C TYR A 15 3.75 4.01 -7.54
N ALA A 16 2.98 3.44 -6.64
CA ALA A 16 3.24 2.12 -6.09
C ALA A 16 2.15 1.16 -6.52
N ASP A 17 2.54 -0.05 -6.89
CA ASP A 17 1.61 -1.13 -7.16
C ASP A 17 1.46 -1.97 -5.91
N LEU A 18 0.24 -2.03 -5.40
CA LEU A 18 -0.08 -2.74 -4.19
C LEU A 18 -0.91 -3.97 -4.54
N VAL A 19 -0.79 -5.00 -3.72
CA VAL A 19 -1.58 -6.21 -3.89
C VAL A 19 -2.10 -6.65 -2.54
N THR A 20 -3.38 -7.07 -2.51
CA THR A 20 -3.98 -7.64 -1.30
C THR A 20 -3.70 -9.13 -1.25
N ASP A 21 -3.95 -9.74 -0.09
CA ASP A 21 -3.82 -11.18 0.08
C ASP A 21 -4.75 -11.95 -0.86
N GLY A 22 -5.86 -11.34 -1.25
CA GLY A 22 -6.79 -11.93 -2.20
C GLY A 22 -6.39 -11.77 -3.66
N GLY A 23 -5.24 -11.13 -3.92
CA GLY A 23 -4.75 -10.96 -5.28
C GLY A 23 -5.27 -9.75 -6.00
N ARG A 24 -5.95 -8.84 -5.31
CA ARG A 24 -6.41 -7.61 -5.93
C ARG A 24 -5.27 -6.62 -6.04
N GLU A 25 -5.17 -6.00 -7.20
CA GLU A 25 -4.12 -5.02 -7.47
C GLU A 25 -4.67 -3.61 -7.36
N HIS A 26 -3.84 -2.75 -6.79
CA HIS A 26 -4.14 -1.33 -6.67
C HIS A 26 -2.91 -0.53 -7.06
N SER A 27 -3.14 0.58 -7.74
CA SER A 27 -2.07 1.53 -8.04
C SER A 27 -2.39 2.82 -7.29
N ILE A 28 -1.42 3.34 -6.56
CA ILE A 28 -1.63 4.52 -5.72
C ILE A 28 -0.41 5.42 -5.78
N THR A 29 -0.64 6.72 -5.66
CA THR A 29 0.45 7.67 -5.62
C THR A 29 1.24 7.52 -4.31
N MET A 30 2.56 7.62 -4.42
CA MET A 30 3.43 7.54 -3.26
C MET A 30 3.17 8.65 -2.24
N PHE A 31 2.59 9.77 -2.69
CA PHE A 31 2.31 10.89 -1.79
C PHE A 31 1.31 10.55 -0.69
N LEU A 32 0.50 9.52 -0.89
CA LEU A 32 -0.48 9.10 0.09
C LEU A 32 0.06 8.06 1.06
N LEU A 33 1.25 7.54 0.80
CA LEU A 33 1.82 6.45 1.59
C LEU A 33 2.77 7.00 2.66
N PRO A 34 2.92 6.27 3.77
CA PRO A 34 3.82 6.70 4.83
C PRO A 34 5.27 6.80 4.35
N GLU A 35 6.01 7.67 5.00
CA GLU A 35 7.44 7.78 4.75
C GLU A 35 8.11 6.45 5.09
N GLY A 36 9.06 6.04 4.27
CA GLY A 36 9.74 4.77 4.47
C GLY A 36 9.11 3.61 3.73
N THR A 37 8.00 3.85 3.00
CA THR A 37 7.38 2.79 2.20
C THR A 37 8.31 2.40 1.05
N THR A 38 8.52 1.10 0.89
CA THR A 38 9.37 0.56 -0.16
C THR A 38 8.79 -0.75 -0.67
N VAL A 39 9.40 -1.32 -1.70
CA VAL A 39 8.97 -2.63 -2.22
C VAL A 39 9.08 -3.66 -1.11
N GLY A 40 8.01 -4.43 -0.94
CA GLY A 40 7.92 -5.42 0.12
C GLY A 40 7.30 -4.90 1.40
N SER A 41 7.11 -3.59 1.53
CA SER A 41 6.44 -3.03 2.69
C SER A 41 5.00 -3.51 2.76
N ARG A 42 4.50 -3.71 3.97
CA ARG A 42 3.10 -4.04 4.19
C ARG A 42 2.42 -2.81 4.77
N LEU A 43 1.25 -2.52 4.23
CA LEU A 43 0.49 -1.34 4.59
C LEU A 43 -0.91 -1.75 4.98
N LYS A 44 -1.48 -1.06 5.93
CA LYS A 44 -2.90 -1.22 6.23
C LYS A 44 -3.62 0.07 5.89
N LEU A 45 -4.83 -0.07 5.39
CA LEU A 45 -5.72 1.06 5.14
C LEU A 45 -6.86 0.96 6.13
N GLU A 46 -6.96 1.97 7.00
CA GLU A 46 -7.98 2.01 8.04
C GLU A 46 -8.39 3.46 8.22
N ASN A 47 -9.69 3.71 8.22
CA ASN A 47 -10.22 5.07 8.36
C ASN A 47 -9.60 6.04 7.35
N PHE A 48 -9.42 5.58 6.11
CA PHE A 48 -8.84 6.36 5.02
C PHE A 48 -7.39 6.78 5.28
N GLN A 49 -6.71 6.10 6.20
CA GLN A 49 -5.30 6.37 6.48
C GLN A 49 -4.45 5.16 6.17
N TRP A 50 -3.31 5.41 5.56
CA TRP A 50 -2.32 4.38 5.23
C TRP A 50 -1.26 4.34 6.32
N GLU A 51 -0.98 3.14 6.83
CA GLU A 51 0.03 2.97 7.86
C GLU A 51 0.88 1.75 7.56
N LEU A 52 2.17 1.84 7.89
CA LEU A 52 3.06 0.69 7.81
C LEU A 52 2.73 -0.29 8.92
N VAL A 53 2.69 -1.55 8.57
CA VAL A 53 2.38 -2.63 9.52
C VAL A 53 3.67 -3.23 10.07
#